data_83e2fcb86c3d05de9d28d1f258f0d14f
#
_entry.id   83e2fcb86c3d05de9d28d1f258f0d14f
#
_cell.length_a   1.000
_cell.length_b   1.000
_cell.length_c   1.000
_cell.angle_alpha   90.00
_cell.angle_beta   90.00
_cell.angle_gamma   90.00
#
_symmetry.space_group_name_H-M   'P 1'
#
loop_
_entity.id
_entity.type
_entity.pdbx_description
1 polymer ?
#
loop_
_entity_poly.entity_id
_entity_poly.type
_entity_poly.pdbx_seq_one_letter_code
_entity_poly.pdbx_strand_id
1 'polypeptide(L)'
;MPTPQTQTNFADWQRWMAILWLLVWIPTYWHTWGASNFVQLCDIAVIVTCAGIWSNSRLLISSQAVSSLLVDLAWAVDAAWRLLLGHHLTGGTEYLFDEHYPLWVRLLSLFHLAMPALLLWALRRVGYDSRGLALQCLIAFFAFAAAQFTNSAKNMNFAFTDPFFHRTWGPPPIHVAINVLFMLAAVYLPTHLVLRRLFAPRSHPSI
;
A
#
# COMPACT_ATOMS: atom_id res chain seq x y z
N MET A 1 -12.47 -32.27 15.40
CA MET A 1 -12.92 -31.58 14.19
C MET A 1 -12.51 -30.12 14.32
N PRO A 2 -11.63 -29.56 13.49
CA PRO A 2 -11.43 -28.11 13.50
C PRO A 2 -12.66 -27.47 12.90
N THR A 3 -13.31 -26.60 13.66
CA THR A 3 -14.41 -25.77 13.22
C THR A 3 -14.05 -25.02 11.95
N PRO A 4 -14.95 -24.91 10.93
CA PRO A 4 -14.75 -24.02 9.81
C PRO A 4 -14.39 -22.65 10.37
N GLN A 5 -13.33 -22.01 9.86
CA GLN A 5 -13.04 -20.62 10.22
C GLN A 5 -14.25 -19.80 9.78
N THR A 6 -15.13 -19.53 10.73
CA THR A 6 -16.23 -18.60 10.51
C THR A 6 -15.61 -17.26 10.16
N GLN A 7 -15.76 -16.84 8.91
CA GLN A 7 -15.38 -15.49 8.50
C GLN A 7 -16.13 -14.52 9.41
N THR A 8 -15.41 -13.81 10.25
CA THR A 8 -16.01 -12.87 11.17
C THR A 8 -15.98 -11.47 10.56
N ASN A 9 -17.13 -10.85 10.49
CA ASN A 9 -17.23 -9.44 10.08
C ASN A 9 -16.43 -8.54 11.02
N PHE A 10 -16.00 -7.40 10.50
CA PHE A 10 -15.44 -6.36 11.34
C PHE A 10 -16.52 -5.80 12.26
N ALA A 11 -16.19 -5.59 13.53
CA ALA A 11 -17.09 -4.97 14.50
C ALA A 11 -17.35 -3.51 14.13
N ASP A 12 -18.50 -2.97 14.55
CA ASP A 12 -18.90 -1.60 14.18
C ASP A 12 -17.89 -0.56 14.67
N TRP A 13 -17.31 -0.73 15.86
CA TRP A 13 -16.29 0.18 16.35
C TRP A 13 -15.05 0.22 15.45
N GLN A 14 -14.65 -0.91 14.81
CA GLN A 14 -13.50 -0.99 13.88
C GLN A 14 -13.80 -0.23 12.58
N ARG A 15 -15.04 -0.32 12.10
CA ARG A 15 -15.52 0.42 10.93
C ARG A 15 -15.52 1.93 11.21
N TRP A 16 -16.03 2.34 12.39
CA TRP A 16 -16.01 3.74 12.78
C TRP A 16 -14.59 4.28 12.98
N MET A 17 -13.69 3.50 13.54
CA MET A 17 -12.27 3.87 13.63
C MET A 17 -11.62 4.08 12.27
N ALA A 18 -11.95 3.26 11.27
CA ALA A 18 -11.47 3.44 9.90
C ALA A 18 -11.98 4.77 9.30
N ILE A 19 -13.24 5.11 9.51
CA ILE A 19 -13.81 6.40 9.06
C ILE A 19 -13.17 7.58 9.79
N LEU A 20 -13.06 7.52 11.12
CA LEU A 20 -12.42 8.57 11.91
C LEU A 20 -10.98 8.81 11.46
N TRP A 21 -10.24 7.73 11.16
CA TRP A 21 -8.90 7.85 10.59
C TRP A 21 -8.90 8.64 9.28
N LEU A 22 -9.78 8.29 8.33
CA LEU A 22 -9.88 8.99 7.05
C LEU A 22 -10.31 10.46 7.22
N LEU A 23 -11.20 10.77 8.16
CA LEU A 23 -11.67 12.14 8.43
C LEU A 23 -10.54 13.05 8.95
N VAL A 24 -9.54 12.50 9.61
CA VAL A 24 -8.35 13.26 10.05
C VAL A 24 -7.28 13.24 8.96
N TRP A 25 -7.00 12.07 8.41
CA TRP A 25 -5.86 11.84 7.52
C TRP A 25 -6.05 12.51 6.14
N ILE A 26 -7.23 12.37 5.50
CA ILE A 26 -7.48 12.95 4.18
C ILE A 26 -7.36 14.49 4.18
N PRO A 27 -8.03 15.24 5.07
CA PRO A 27 -7.91 16.69 5.08
C PRO A 27 -6.48 17.16 5.37
N THR A 28 -5.77 16.47 6.26
CA THR A 28 -4.39 16.80 6.62
C THR A 28 -3.47 16.62 5.43
N TYR A 29 -3.54 15.47 4.72
CA TYR A 29 -2.73 15.18 3.56
C TYR A 29 -3.06 16.09 2.37
N TRP A 30 -4.34 16.36 2.16
CA TRP A 30 -4.79 17.31 1.14
C TRP A 30 -4.21 18.71 1.36
N HIS A 31 -4.29 19.20 2.60
CA HIS A 31 -3.78 20.53 2.94
C HIS A 31 -2.25 20.62 2.82
N THR A 32 -1.54 19.55 3.21
CA THR A 32 -0.07 19.58 3.29
C THR A 32 0.59 19.31 1.93
N TRP A 33 0.16 18.27 1.22
CA TRP A 33 0.81 17.83 -0.03
C TRP A 33 -0.05 18.03 -1.28
N GLY A 34 -1.33 18.38 -1.10
CA GLY A 34 -2.29 18.64 -2.18
C GLY A 34 -2.93 17.36 -2.73
N ALA A 35 -3.94 17.58 -3.61
CA ALA A 35 -4.75 16.48 -4.17
C ALA A 35 -3.93 15.45 -4.95
N SER A 36 -2.84 15.88 -5.62
CA SER A 36 -1.97 14.97 -6.37
C SER A 36 -1.31 13.89 -5.52
N ASN A 37 -1.20 14.08 -4.21
CA ASN A 37 -0.63 13.08 -3.32
C ASN A 37 -1.46 11.79 -3.30
N PHE A 38 -2.79 11.89 -3.45
CA PHE A 38 -3.70 10.74 -3.44
C PHE A 38 -3.60 9.82 -4.68
N VAL A 39 -2.72 10.10 -5.63
CA VAL A 39 -2.35 9.13 -6.67
C VAL A 39 -1.25 8.17 -6.21
N GLN A 40 -0.60 8.44 -5.07
CA GLN A 40 0.36 7.51 -4.46
C GLN A 40 -0.33 6.20 -4.10
N LEU A 41 0.30 5.08 -4.45
CA LEU A 41 -0.23 3.75 -4.17
C LEU A 41 -0.41 3.48 -2.67
N CYS A 42 0.47 4.04 -1.82
CA CYS A 42 0.34 3.94 -0.37
C CYS A 42 -0.88 4.70 0.16
N ASP A 43 -1.21 5.86 -0.40
CA ASP A 43 -2.39 6.63 0.00
C ASP A 43 -3.69 5.95 -0.46
N ILE A 44 -3.68 5.42 -1.69
CA ILE A 44 -4.77 4.58 -2.20
C ILE A 44 -4.95 3.36 -1.28
N ALA A 45 -3.86 2.76 -0.80
CA ALA A 45 -3.94 1.60 0.08
C ALA A 45 -4.62 1.92 1.41
N VAL A 46 -4.37 3.08 2.01
CA VAL A 46 -5.07 3.53 3.22
C VAL A 46 -6.57 3.61 2.97
N ILE A 47 -6.97 4.33 1.91
CA ILE A 47 -8.38 4.56 1.57
C ILE A 47 -9.09 3.24 1.27
N VAL A 48 -8.52 2.41 0.41
CA VAL A 48 -9.12 1.13 -0.01
C VAL A 48 -9.16 0.12 1.15
N THR A 49 -8.16 0.12 2.05
CA THR A 49 -8.18 -0.71 3.27
C THR A 49 -9.32 -0.29 4.19
N CYS A 50 -9.50 1.01 4.44
CA CYS A 50 -10.61 1.51 5.24
C CYS A 50 -11.96 1.16 4.61
N ALA A 51 -12.11 1.31 3.29
CA ALA A 51 -13.30 0.88 2.56
C ALA A 51 -13.53 -0.64 2.65
N GLY A 52 -12.45 -1.43 2.62
CA GLY A 52 -12.49 -2.88 2.79
C GLY A 52 -12.94 -3.31 4.19
N ILE A 53 -12.49 -2.61 5.24
CA ILE A 53 -12.93 -2.81 6.63
C ILE A 53 -14.42 -2.43 6.76
N TRP A 54 -14.81 -1.27 6.23
CA TRP A 54 -16.19 -0.79 6.28
C TRP A 54 -17.18 -1.77 5.62
N SER A 55 -16.84 -2.23 4.41
CA SER A 55 -17.69 -3.13 3.62
C SER A 55 -17.51 -4.62 3.90
N ASN A 56 -16.63 -5.01 4.82
CA ASN A 56 -16.19 -6.41 5.03
C ASN A 56 -15.69 -7.08 3.73
N SER A 57 -15.09 -6.30 2.85
CA SER A 57 -14.68 -6.80 1.54
C SER A 57 -13.34 -7.53 1.59
N ARG A 58 -13.40 -8.85 1.50
CA ARG A 58 -12.20 -9.69 1.38
C ARG A 58 -11.36 -9.31 0.16
N LEU A 59 -12.01 -8.95 -0.95
CA LEU A 59 -11.34 -8.57 -2.18
C LEU A 59 -10.50 -7.28 -2.00
N LEU A 60 -11.08 -6.23 -1.40
CA LEU A 60 -10.39 -4.97 -1.15
C LEU A 60 -9.21 -5.16 -0.17
N ILE A 61 -9.42 -5.87 0.93
CA ILE A 61 -8.35 -6.19 1.88
C ILE A 61 -7.22 -6.97 1.21
N SER A 62 -7.56 -7.98 0.39
CA SER A 62 -6.57 -8.80 -0.31
C SER A 62 -5.77 -8.00 -1.35
N SER A 63 -6.42 -7.09 -2.08
CA SER A 63 -5.71 -6.24 -3.04
C SER A 63 -4.70 -5.35 -2.34
N GLN A 64 -5.06 -4.74 -1.20
CA GLN A 64 -4.13 -3.89 -0.48
C GLN A 64 -3.03 -4.66 0.25
N ALA A 65 -3.30 -5.87 0.71
CA ALA A 65 -2.24 -6.73 1.24
C ALA A 65 -1.20 -7.09 0.15
N VAL A 66 -1.64 -7.34 -1.09
CA VAL A 66 -0.73 -7.53 -2.23
C VAL A 66 0.09 -6.26 -2.52
N SER A 67 -0.53 -5.08 -2.42
CA SER A 67 0.11 -3.79 -2.68
C SER A 67 1.17 -3.44 -1.63
N SER A 68 0.78 -3.50 -0.35
CA SER A 68 1.44 -2.74 0.71
C SER A 68 2.46 -3.53 1.52
N LEU A 69 2.29 -4.86 1.71
CA LEU A 69 3.12 -5.59 2.66
C LEU A 69 4.63 -5.45 2.41
N LEU A 70 5.09 -5.62 1.16
CA LEU A 70 6.51 -5.46 0.82
C LEU A 70 6.91 -3.99 0.67
N VAL A 71 6.02 -3.14 0.14
CA VAL A 71 6.29 -1.71 -0.05
C VAL A 71 6.43 -0.99 1.29
N ASP A 72 5.53 -1.26 2.23
CA ASP A 72 5.59 -0.68 3.56
C ASP A 72 6.81 -1.17 4.35
N LEU A 73 7.21 -2.44 4.15
CA LEU A 73 8.47 -2.95 4.71
C LEU A 73 9.68 -2.23 4.11
N ALA A 74 9.71 -2.01 2.80
CA ALA A 74 10.78 -1.26 2.14
C ALA A 74 10.83 0.19 2.65
N TRP A 75 9.68 0.84 2.83
CA TRP A 75 9.56 2.16 3.45
C TRP A 75 10.14 2.17 4.87
N ALA A 76 9.77 1.17 5.70
CA ALA A 76 10.29 1.04 7.06
C ALA A 76 11.81 0.86 7.09
N VAL A 77 12.35 0.07 6.15
CA VAL A 77 13.80 -0.12 5.99
C VAL A 77 14.48 1.18 5.60
N ASP A 78 13.95 1.96 4.63
CA ASP A 78 14.53 3.24 4.21
C ASP A 78 14.53 4.26 5.37
N ALA A 79 13.42 4.35 6.12
CA ALA A 79 13.33 5.23 7.30
C ALA A 79 14.31 4.82 8.41
N ALA A 80 14.42 3.52 8.71
CA ALA A 80 15.38 3.01 9.68
C ALA A 80 16.83 3.23 9.23
N TRP A 81 17.10 3.04 7.95
CA TRP A 81 18.42 3.27 7.35
C TRP A 81 18.85 4.72 7.53
N ARG A 82 17.94 5.67 7.24
CA ARG A 82 18.16 7.10 7.47
C ARG A 82 18.45 7.41 8.93
N LEU A 83 17.69 6.81 9.86
CA LEU A 83 17.88 7.03 11.29
C LEU A 83 19.24 6.50 11.80
N LEU A 84 19.71 5.36 11.29
CA LEU A 84 20.92 4.68 11.76
C LEU A 84 22.19 5.18 11.07
N LEU A 85 22.10 5.49 9.76
CA LEU A 85 23.27 5.76 8.93
C LEU A 85 23.34 7.20 8.40
N GLY A 86 22.31 8.02 8.65
CA GLY A 86 22.32 9.45 8.29
C GLY A 86 22.00 9.77 6.83
N HIS A 87 21.73 8.76 5.98
CA HIS A 87 21.34 8.94 4.57
C HIS A 87 20.24 7.97 4.18
N HIS A 88 19.46 8.32 3.15
CA HIS A 88 18.39 7.47 2.62
C HIS A 88 18.95 6.36 1.74
N LEU A 89 18.24 5.22 1.68
CA LEU A 89 18.53 4.13 0.77
C LEU A 89 17.90 4.37 -0.61
N THR A 90 16.64 4.83 -0.62
CA THR A 90 15.85 5.06 -1.84
C THR A 90 15.32 6.48 -1.97
N GLY A 91 15.36 7.27 -0.90
CA GLY A 91 14.76 8.61 -0.84
C GLY A 91 13.23 8.63 -0.67
N GLY A 92 12.58 7.47 -0.57
CA GLY A 92 11.13 7.39 -0.41
C GLY A 92 10.60 7.93 0.92
N THR A 93 11.47 8.18 1.89
CA THR A 93 11.14 8.67 3.25
C THR A 93 11.69 10.07 3.55
N GLU A 94 12.18 10.81 2.55
CA GLU A 94 12.78 12.15 2.75
C GLU A 94 11.83 13.10 3.48
N TYR A 95 10.57 13.13 3.09
CA TYR A 95 9.54 14.00 3.69
C TYR A 95 9.32 13.75 5.20
N LEU A 96 9.63 12.54 5.69
CA LEU A 96 9.52 12.21 7.12
C LEU A 96 10.53 13.01 7.97
N PHE A 97 11.66 13.38 7.38
CA PHE A 97 12.76 14.11 8.01
C PHE A 97 12.82 15.58 7.62
N ASP A 98 11.93 16.04 6.75
CA ASP A 98 11.87 17.43 6.28
C ASP A 98 11.18 18.31 7.34
N GLU A 99 11.95 19.21 7.95
CA GLU A 99 11.49 20.11 9.01
C GLU A 99 10.54 21.21 8.53
N HIS A 100 10.38 21.40 7.21
CA HIS A 100 9.37 22.32 6.66
C HIS A 100 7.95 21.84 6.98
N TYR A 101 7.75 20.54 7.23
CA TYR A 101 6.46 19.98 7.63
C TYR A 101 6.37 19.82 9.15
N PRO A 102 5.22 20.15 9.78
CA PRO A 102 5.01 19.91 11.20
C PRO A 102 5.24 18.44 11.57
N LEU A 103 5.89 18.19 12.70
CA LEU A 103 6.23 16.84 13.14
C LEU A 103 5.01 15.89 13.18
N TRP A 104 3.88 16.37 13.72
CA TRP A 104 2.66 15.55 13.82
C TRP A 104 2.12 15.12 12.45
N VAL A 105 2.28 15.95 11.41
CA VAL A 105 1.89 15.60 10.02
C VAL A 105 2.81 14.50 9.48
N ARG A 106 4.12 14.67 9.67
CA ARG A 106 5.13 13.67 9.28
C ARG A 106 4.88 12.33 9.96
N LEU A 107 4.53 12.34 11.25
CA LEU A 107 4.23 11.14 12.04
C LEU A 107 2.97 10.40 11.59
N LEU A 108 2.02 11.06 10.90
CA LEU A 108 0.89 10.34 10.29
C LEU A 108 1.35 9.30 9.26
N SER A 109 2.52 9.50 8.64
CA SER A 109 3.11 8.52 7.68
C SER A 109 3.59 7.22 8.34
N LEU A 110 3.63 7.17 9.68
CA LEU A 110 3.89 5.93 10.40
C LEU A 110 2.78 4.88 10.19
N PHE A 111 1.71 5.23 9.47
CA PHE A 111 0.75 4.24 8.99
C PHE A 111 1.43 3.11 8.20
N HIS A 112 2.54 3.38 7.49
CA HIS A 112 3.33 2.35 6.81
C HIS A 112 3.86 1.26 7.76
N LEU A 113 4.08 1.56 9.03
CA LEU A 113 4.43 0.56 10.04
C LEU A 113 3.20 -0.22 10.54
N ALA A 114 2.05 0.45 10.63
CA ALA A 114 0.82 -0.14 11.13
C ALA A 114 0.09 -0.99 10.07
N MET A 115 0.14 -0.58 8.79
CA MET A 115 -0.59 -1.21 7.69
C MET A 115 -0.28 -2.69 7.49
N PRO A 116 0.99 -3.16 7.50
CA PRO A 116 1.26 -4.59 7.37
C PRO A 116 0.60 -5.42 8.46
N ALA A 117 0.67 -4.98 9.71
CA ALA A 117 0.03 -5.67 10.84
C ALA A 117 -1.49 -5.66 10.72
N LEU A 118 -2.08 -4.50 10.36
CA LEU A 118 -3.51 -4.33 10.13
C LEU A 118 -4.02 -5.24 9.00
N LEU A 119 -3.33 -5.27 7.87
CA LEU A 119 -3.72 -6.08 6.71
C LEU A 119 -3.62 -7.59 7.01
N LEU A 120 -2.54 -8.04 7.66
CA LEU A 120 -2.41 -9.45 8.08
C LEU A 120 -3.49 -9.84 9.10
N TRP A 121 -3.80 -8.96 10.04
CA TRP A 121 -4.90 -9.17 10.97
C TRP A 121 -6.26 -9.20 10.26
N ALA A 122 -6.50 -8.29 9.33
CA ALA A 122 -7.73 -8.26 8.55
C ALA A 122 -7.90 -9.53 7.69
N LEU A 123 -6.81 -10.00 7.05
CA LEU A 123 -6.83 -11.25 6.28
C LEU A 123 -7.13 -12.48 7.15
N ARG A 124 -6.67 -12.50 8.42
CA ARG A 124 -7.03 -13.59 9.35
C ARG A 124 -8.52 -13.63 9.65
N ARG A 125 -9.21 -12.48 9.57
CA ARG A 125 -10.66 -12.38 9.81
C ARG A 125 -11.48 -12.73 8.56
N VAL A 126 -11.15 -12.10 7.43
CA VAL A 126 -11.99 -12.21 6.21
C VAL A 126 -11.47 -13.23 5.21
N GLY A 127 -10.25 -13.74 5.38
CA GLY A 127 -9.58 -14.63 4.44
C GLY A 127 -8.94 -13.90 3.27
N TYR A 128 -8.18 -14.64 2.44
CA TYR A 128 -7.54 -14.11 1.24
C TYR A 128 -8.35 -14.43 -0.03
N ASP A 129 -8.58 -13.43 -0.87
CA ASP A 129 -9.21 -13.57 -2.19
C ASP A 129 -8.14 -13.42 -3.28
N SER A 130 -7.90 -14.46 -4.06
CA SER A 130 -6.87 -14.47 -5.11
C SER A 130 -7.12 -13.46 -6.23
N ARG A 131 -8.36 -13.00 -6.42
CA ARG A 131 -8.69 -11.90 -7.35
C ARG A 131 -8.10 -10.56 -6.92
N GLY A 132 -7.65 -10.46 -5.66
CA GLY A 132 -6.95 -9.28 -5.13
C GLY A 132 -5.73 -8.90 -5.94
N LEU A 133 -4.99 -9.86 -6.52
CA LEU A 133 -3.87 -9.57 -7.42
C LEU A 133 -4.34 -8.81 -8.67
N ALA A 134 -5.38 -9.30 -9.34
CA ALA A 134 -5.90 -8.64 -10.55
C ALA A 134 -6.43 -7.23 -10.25
N LEU A 135 -7.17 -7.08 -9.15
CA LEU A 135 -7.63 -5.75 -8.72
C LEU A 135 -6.47 -4.82 -8.42
N GLN A 136 -5.41 -5.31 -7.74
CA GLN A 136 -4.24 -4.47 -7.46
C GLN A 136 -3.49 -4.06 -8.72
N CYS A 137 -3.33 -4.95 -9.69
CA CYS A 137 -2.74 -4.60 -10.98
C CYS A 137 -3.53 -3.51 -11.69
N LEU A 138 -4.86 -3.57 -11.63
CA LEU A 138 -5.74 -2.55 -12.20
C LEU A 138 -5.59 -1.20 -11.48
N ILE A 139 -5.59 -1.20 -10.14
CA ILE A 139 -5.37 0.00 -9.33
C ILE A 139 -4.00 0.61 -9.65
N ALA A 140 -2.95 -0.20 -9.69
CA ALA A 140 -1.60 0.26 -9.99
C ALA A 140 -1.50 0.86 -11.40
N PHE A 141 -2.10 0.22 -12.40
CA PHE A 141 -2.12 0.76 -13.77
C PHE A 141 -2.72 2.16 -13.81
N PHE A 142 -3.89 2.36 -13.18
CA PHE A 142 -4.52 3.68 -13.16
C PHE A 142 -3.76 4.69 -12.30
N ALA A 143 -3.17 4.27 -11.18
CA ALA A 143 -2.36 5.14 -10.32
C ALA A 143 -1.10 5.62 -11.05
N PHE A 144 -0.37 4.73 -11.73
CA PHE A 144 0.80 5.10 -12.54
C PHE A 144 0.43 5.99 -13.74
N ALA A 145 -0.68 5.68 -14.42
CA ALA A 145 -1.17 6.52 -15.51
C ALA A 145 -1.57 7.92 -15.02
N ALA A 146 -2.28 8.00 -13.89
CA ALA A 146 -2.67 9.27 -13.28
C ALA A 146 -1.45 10.07 -12.80
N ALA A 147 -0.41 9.41 -12.30
CA ALA A 147 0.81 10.06 -11.85
C ALA A 147 1.52 10.84 -12.98
N GLN A 148 1.39 10.41 -14.23
CA GLN A 148 1.95 11.13 -15.39
C GLN A 148 1.32 12.51 -15.61
N PHE A 149 0.14 12.77 -15.06
CA PHE A 149 -0.54 14.08 -15.13
C PHE A 149 -0.24 14.95 -13.89
N THR A 150 0.64 14.50 -13.00
CA THR A 150 1.09 15.26 -11.83
C THR A 150 2.37 16.03 -12.13
N ASN A 151 2.81 16.87 -11.17
CA ASN A 151 4.08 17.57 -11.30
C ASN A 151 5.25 16.57 -11.26
N SER A 152 6.07 16.56 -12.32
CA SER A 152 7.22 15.67 -12.47
C SER A 152 8.26 15.82 -11.33
N ALA A 153 8.38 17.03 -10.75
CA ALA A 153 9.26 17.24 -9.61
C ALA A 153 8.85 16.45 -8.34
N LYS A 154 7.57 16.12 -8.22
CA LYS A 154 7.06 15.29 -7.12
C LYS A 154 7.27 13.79 -7.34
N ASN A 155 7.53 13.39 -8.57
CA ASN A 155 7.81 12.00 -9.00
C ASN A 155 6.87 10.94 -8.37
N MET A 156 5.55 11.20 -8.36
CA MET A 156 4.55 10.35 -7.72
C MET A 156 4.64 8.90 -8.24
N ASN A 157 4.70 7.93 -7.34
CA ASN A 157 4.92 6.51 -7.67
C ASN A 157 6.17 6.24 -8.51
N PHE A 158 7.18 7.13 -8.48
CA PHE A 158 8.35 7.06 -9.35
C PHE A 158 8.01 7.03 -10.85
N ALA A 159 6.93 7.74 -11.23
CA ALA A 159 6.39 7.71 -12.58
C ALA A 159 7.28 8.43 -13.62
N PHE A 160 8.24 9.25 -13.21
CA PHE A 160 9.14 9.99 -14.09
C PHE A 160 10.60 9.50 -14.03
N THR A 161 11.08 9.15 -12.84
CA THR A 161 12.42 8.62 -12.59
C THR A 161 12.36 7.49 -11.57
N ASP A 162 13.10 6.41 -11.83
CA ASP A 162 13.16 5.28 -10.88
C ASP A 162 13.97 5.63 -9.61
N PRO A 163 13.66 5.00 -8.46
CA PRO A 163 14.28 5.35 -7.17
C PRO A 163 15.69 4.79 -6.99
N PHE A 164 16.13 3.84 -7.82
CA PHE A 164 17.40 3.13 -7.62
C PHE A 164 18.52 3.71 -8.49
N PHE A 165 18.22 3.99 -9.77
CA PHE A 165 19.20 4.46 -10.74
C PHE A 165 19.02 5.92 -11.09
N HIS A 166 17.95 6.57 -10.61
CA HIS A 166 17.56 7.96 -10.89
C HIS A 166 17.46 8.24 -12.40
N ARG A 167 16.90 7.29 -13.14
CA ARG A 167 16.79 7.33 -14.61
C ARG A 167 15.34 7.27 -15.07
N THR A 168 15.12 7.87 -16.24
CA THR A 168 13.91 7.68 -17.02
C THR A 168 14.17 6.57 -18.05
N TRP A 169 13.38 5.53 -18.05
CA TRP A 169 13.49 4.39 -18.95
C TRP A 169 12.67 4.61 -20.23
N GLY A 170 13.17 5.50 -21.10
CA GLY A 170 12.50 5.82 -22.36
C GLY A 170 11.33 6.81 -22.23
N PRO A 171 10.45 6.91 -23.27
CA PRO A 171 9.27 7.77 -23.22
C PRO A 171 8.31 7.41 -22.08
N PRO A 172 7.47 8.37 -21.60
CA PRO A 172 6.61 8.17 -20.43
C PRO A 172 5.79 6.86 -20.42
N PRO A 173 5.14 6.43 -21.52
CA PRO A 173 4.40 5.17 -21.52
C PRO A 173 5.29 3.94 -21.29
N ILE A 174 6.53 3.95 -21.81
CA ILE A 174 7.48 2.84 -21.63
C ILE A 174 7.97 2.82 -20.19
N HIS A 175 8.33 3.97 -19.62
CA HIS A 175 8.74 4.06 -18.22
C HIS A 175 7.64 3.57 -17.27
N VAL A 176 6.38 3.98 -17.49
CA VAL A 176 5.22 3.48 -16.73
C VAL A 176 5.05 1.97 -16.89
N ALA A 177 5.15 1.45 -18.11
CA ALA A 177 5.04 0.01 -18.35
C ALA A 177 6.12 -0.79 -17.60
N ILE A 178 7.37 -0.31 -17.59
CA ILE A 178 8.48 -0.93 -16.86
C ILE A 178 8.19 -0.92 -15.35
N ASN A 179 7.72 0.21 -14.79
CA ASN A 179 7.37 0.30 -13.38
C ASN A 179 6.22 -0.65 -13.00
N VAL A 180 5.16 -0.72 -13.82
CA VAL A 180 4.04 -1.65 -13.59
C VAL A 180 4.53 -3.10 -13.65
N LEU A 181 5.36 -3.46 -14.63
CA LEU A 181 5.92 -4.81 -14.74
C LEU A 181 6.86 -5.14 -13.58
N PHE A 182 7.67 -4.19 -13.14
CA PHE A 182 8.52 -4.34 -11.96
C PHE A 182 7.67 -4.59 -10.71
N MET A 183 6.65 -3.77 -10.46
CA MET A 183 5.75 -3.94 -9.32
C MET A 183 5.02 -5.28 -9.37
N LEU A 184 4.55 -5.70 -10.55
CA LEU A 184 3.92 -7.01 -10.71
C LEU A 184 4.89 -8.16 -10.39
N ALA A 185 6.09 -8.14 -10.96
CA ALA A 185 7.04 -9.24 -10.85
C ALA A 185 7.76 -9.30 -9.49
N ALA A 186 8.18 -8.15 -8.96
CA ALA A 186 9.02 -8.08 -7.76
C ALA A 186 8.19 -7.91 -6.47
N VAL A 187 6.98 -7.36 -6.54
CA VAL A 187 6.17 -7.05 -5.35
C VAL A 187 4.87 -7.85 -5.33
N TYR A 188 4.00 -7.68 -6.33
CA TYR A 188 2.64 -8.20 -6.25
C TYR A 188 2.57 -9.71 -6.38
N LEU A 189 3.27 -10.30 -7.37
CA LEU A 189 3.24 -11.73 -7.58
C LEU A 189 3.89 -12.52 -6.43
N PRO A 190 5.07 -12.16 -5.91
CA PRO A 190 5.64 -12.83 -4.74
C PRO A 190 4.74 -12.72 -3.51
N THR A 191 4.23 -11.52 -3.22
CA THR A 191 3.30 -11.31 -2.09
C THR A 191 2.03 -12.14 -2.25
N HIS A 192 1.43 -12.15 -3.45
CA HIS A 192 0.27 -12.98 -3.77
C HIS A 192 0.52 -14.47 -3.51
N LEU A 193 1.64 -15.00 -3.98
CA LEU A 193 1.97 -16.42 -3.81
C LEU A 193 2.14 -16.79 -2.32
N VAL A 194 2.78 -15.92 -1.54
CA VAL A 194 2.92 -16.11 -0.10
C VAL A 194 1.55 -16.06 0.60
N LEU A 195 0.75 -15.02 0.34
CA LEU A 195 -0.57 -14.87 0.95
C LEU A 195 -1.51 -16.00 0.57
N ARG A 196 -1.49 -16.46 -0.69
CA ARG A 196 -2.27 -17.59 -1.14
C ARG A 196 -1.91 -18.87 -0.39
N ARG A 197 -0.63 -19.10 -0.08
CA ARG A 197 -0.18 -20.25 0.71
C ARG A 197 -0.57 -20.14 2.18
N LEU A 198 -0.43 -18.95 2.77
CA LEU A 198 -0.70 -18.72 4.19
C LEU A 198 -2.18 -18.74 4.54
N PHE A 199 -3.04 -18.27 3.63
CA PHE A 199 -4.49 -18.09 3.83
C PHE A 199 -5.34 -18.99 2.93
N ALA A 200 -4.73 -19.98 2.21
CA ALA A 200 -5.49 -20.96 1.45
C ALA A 200 -6.43 -21.74 2.38
N PRO A 201 -7.67 -22.05 1.96
CA PRO A 201 -8.48 -23.03 2.63
C PRO A 201 -7.68 -24.35 2.69
N ARG A 202 -7.45 -24.87 3.90
CA ARG A 202 -6.84 -26.19 4.03
C ARG A 202 -7.80 -27.20 3.42
N SER A 203 -7.48 -27.76 2.23
CA SER A 203 -8.17 -28.90 1.68
C SER A 203 -8.02 -30.05 2.67
N HIS A 204 -9.13 -30.52 3.24
CA HIS A 204 -9.12 -31.79 3.94
C HIS A 204 -8.81 -32.88 2.90
N PRO A 205 -7.82 -33.76 3.11
CA PRO A 205 -7.75 -34.98 2.34
C PRO A 205 -9.05 -35.74 2.61
N SER A 206 -9.82 -35.97 1.56
CA SER A 206 -10.92 -36.94 1.59
C SER A 206 -10.31 -38.31 1.92
N ILE A 207 -10.59 -38.80 3.14
CA ILE A 207 -10.33 -40.19 3.54
C ILE A 207 -11.38 -41.08 2.89
#